data_1148e5a40a6aff884bcdd7977bf823d5
#
_entry.id   1148e5a40a6aff884bcdd7977bf823d5
#
_cell.length_a   1.000
_cell.length_b   1.000
_cell.length_c   1.000
_cell.angle_alpha   90.00
_cell.angle_beta   90.00
_cell.angle_gamma   90.00
#
_symmetry.space_group_name_H-M   'P 1'
#
loop_
_entity.id
_entity.type
_entity.pdbx_description
1 polymer ?
#
loop_
_entity_poly.entity_id
_entity_poly.type
_entity_poly.pdbx_seq_one_letter_code
_entity_poly.pdbx_strand_id
1 'polypeptide(L)'
;MKQSFTVRQHALDGVEAFLSVAQHRSFRRAAAALGVTPSAMSQAVRALEARVGAALFIRTTRSVGLTEAGARFLSRAKPAFAELVAAAEVARDLGQRPAGLLRLSVPRAVVPILLQPLIASFCARYPEVEVEIAASAELIDLAAEGYDAGIRLGQFIAADMVAVRLTRPFRFVIVGSPAYLARRGTPERPDDLRRHACLRMRRSNGALAHWSLADKGRAIEVAVSGPLIANDFPTLLGGAIEGVGLVQAPEPVAAAAVPAGKLVRVLEPFAPMAPGVFLYYPSRHQMTPKLRAFIDHVKAHAGAADKARARADEARRRPRAAARTRRSAELRQA
;
A
#
# COMPACT_ATOMS: atom_id res chain seq x y z
N MET A 1 -10.99 -21.46 -37.44
CA MET A 1 -12.29 -20.73 -37.45
C MET A 1 -11.98 -19.24 -37.23
N LYS A 2 -12.06 -18.40 -38.30
CA LYS A 2 -11.82 -16.96 -38.21
C LYS A 2 -13.04 -16.33 -37.56
N GLN A 3 -12.93 -15.90 -36.31
CA GLN A 3 -13.97 -15.03 -35.72
C GLN A 3 -13.90 -13.67 -36.41
N SER A 4 -14.95 -13.37 -37.19
CA SER A 4 -15.14 -12.06 -37.80
C SER A 4 -15.55 -11.07 -36.72
N PHE A 5 -14.61 -10.21 -36.30
CA PHE A 5 -14.89 -9.12 -35.38
C PHE A 5 -15.63 -8.00 -36.14
N THR A 6 -16.94 -7.99 -36.08
CA THR A 6 -17.74 -6.86 -36.59
C THR A 6 -17.94 -5.88 -35.45
N VAL A 7 -17.06 -4.88 -35.33
CA VAL A 7 -17.29 -3.74 -34.42
C VAL A 7 -18.44 -2.93 -34.99
N ARG A 8 -19.62 -2.93 -34.33
CA ARG A 8 -20.70 -2.01 -34.67
C ARG A 8 -20.16 -0.60 -34.51
N GLN A 9 -20.23 0.21 -35.58
CA GLN A 9 -19.88 1.63 -35.52
C GLN A 9 -20.48 2.27 -34.26
N HIS A 10 -19.67 3.00 -33.48
CA HIS A 10 -20.09 3.68 -32.26
C HIS A 10 -20.50 2.81 -31.06
N ALA A 11 -20.17 1.50 -31.04
CA ALA A 11 -20.55 0.62 -29.92
C ALA A 11 -20.05 1.07 -28.54
N LEU A 12 -18.92 1.77 -28.50
CA LEU A 12 -18.28 2.23 -27.27
C LEU A 12 -18.56 3.72 -26.94
N ASP A 13 -19.27 4.45 -27.84
CA ASP A 13 -19.57 5.86 -27.61
C ASP A 13 -20.37 6.04 -26.32
N GLY A 14 -19.98 6.97 -25.47
CA GLY A 14 -20.66 7.28 -24.22
C GLY A 14 -20.32 6.35 -23.03
N VAL A 15 -19.53 5.28 -23.23
CA VAL A 15 -19.10 4.41 -22.11
C VAL A 15 -18.25 5.20 -21.12
N GLU A 16 -17.31 6.01 -21.57
CA GLU A 16 -16.49 6.87 -20.71
C GLU A 16 -17.35 7.87 -19.93
N ALA A 17 -18.30 8.52 -20.62
CA ALA A 17 -19.25 9.42 -19.98
C ALA A 17 -20.07 8.71 -18.90
N PHE A 18 -20.56 7.49 -19.18
CA PHE A 18 -21.27 6.66 -18.22
C PHE A 18 -20.39 6.34 -16.99
N LEU A 19 -19.16 5.88 -17.21
CA LEU A 19 -18.22 5.55 -16.11
C LEU A 19 -17.93 6.77 -15.25
N SER A 20 -17.69 7.93 -15.87
CA SER A 20 -17.45 9.19 -15.16
C SER A 20 -18.68 9.62 -14.32
N VAL A 21 -19.89 9.54 -14.87
CA VAL A 21 -21.12 9.86 -14.11
C VAL A 21 -21.36 8.86 -12.98
N ALA A 22 -21.11 7.57 -13.18
CA ALA A 22 -21.22 6.55 -12.15
C ALA A 22 -20.26 6.80 -10.99
N GLN A 23 -19.02 7.20 -11.28
CA GLN A 23 -17.99 7.52 -10.29
C GLN A 23 -18.35 8.79 -9.49
N HIS A 24 -18.70 9.88 -10.18
CA HIS A 24 -18.94 11.18 -9.53
C HIS A 24 -20.36 11.33 -8.97
N ARG A 25 -21.29 10.43 -9.32
CA ARG A 25 -22.72 10.51 -8.98
C ARG A 25 -23.34 11.88 -9.30
N SER A 26 -22.83 12.54 -10.35
CA SER A 26 -23.21 13.90 -10.75
C SER A 26 -22.78 14.18 -12.19
N PHE A 27 -23.74 14.49 -13.05
CA PHE A 27 -23.46 14.87 -14.44
C PHE A 27 -22.57 16.11 -14.55
N ARG A 28 -22.77 17.09 -13.67
CA ARG A 28 -21.97 18.32 -13.66
C ARG A 28 -20.52 18.07 -13.25
N ARG A 29 -20.29 17.26 -12.20
CA ARG A 29 -18.93 16.91 -11.76
C ARG A 29 -18.22 16.02 -12.79
N ALA A 30 -18.93 15.05 -13.34
CA ALA A 30 -18.40 14.20 -14.40
C ALA A 30 -18.04 15.00 -15.67
N ALA A 31 -18.88 15.96 -16.07
CA ALA A 31 -18.60 16.84 -17.20
C ALA A 31 -17.34 17.70 -16.96
N ALA A 32 -17.19 18.26 -15.76
CA ALA A 32 -16.00 19.02 -15.38
C ALA A 32 -14.75 18.14 -15.41
N ALA A 33 -14.83 16.90 -14.92
CA ALA A 33 -13.72 15.95 -14.91
C ALA A 33 -13.24 15.55 -16.32
N LEU A 34 -14.17 15.47 -17.29
CA LEU A 34 -13.84 15.14 -18.69
C LEU A 34 -13.67 16.38 -19.59
N GLY A 35 -13.71 17.59 -19.04
CA GLY A 35 -13.53 18.83 -19.82
C GLY A 35 -14.64 19.08 -20.86
N VAL A 36 -15.86 18.55 -20.64
CA VAL A 36 -17.00 18.71 -21.55
C VAL A 36 -18.15 19.48 -20.90
N THR A 37 -19.12 19.92 -21.70
CA THR A 37 -20.31 20.57 -21.15
C THR A 37 -21.28 19.56 -20.51
N PRO A 38 -22.04 19.96 -19.47
CA PRO A 38 -23.06 19.09 -18.88
C PRO A 38 -24.11 18.60 -19.88
N SER A 39 -24.43 19.41 -20.93
CA SER A 39 -25.31 19.02 -22.01
C SER A 39 -24.72 17.88 -22.86
N ALA A 40 -23.45 18.00 -23.28
CA ALA A 40 -22.73 16.97 -24.02
C ALA A 40 -22.64 15.67 -23.23
N MET A 41 -22.32 15.76 -21.94
CA MET A 41 -22.29 14.60 -21.01
C MET A 41 -23.67 13.91 -20.97
N SER A 42 -24.74 14.67 -20.83
CA SER A 42 -26.11 14.11 -20.80
C SER A 42 -26.52 13.46 -22.13
N GLN A 43 -26.09 14.05 -23.25
CA GLN A 43 -26.34 13.49 -24.58
C GLN A 43 -25.56 12.17 -24.78
N ALA A 44 -24.30 12.13 -24.42
CA ALA A 44 -23.47 10.93 -24.54
C ALA A 44 -24.07 9.74 -23.75
N VAL A 45 -24.52 9.99 -22.52
CA VAL A 45 -25.14 8.95 -21.68
C VAL A 45 -26.50 8.52 -22.27
N ARG A 46 -27.33 9.44 -22.71
CA ARG A 46 -28.62 9.08 -23.36
C ARG A 46 -28.42 8.26 -24.64
N ALA A 47 -27.44 8.62 -25.45
CA ALA A 47 -27.10 7.85 -26.64
C ALA A 47 -26.65 6.42 -26.30
N LEU A 48 -25.89 6.24 -25.21
CA LEU A 48 -25.54 4.92 -24.70
C LEU A 48 -26.77 4.16 -24.21
N GLU A 49 -27.61 4.77 -23.38
CA GLU A 49 -28.87 4.17 -22.88
C GLU A 49 -29.79 3.72 -24.02
N ALA A 50 -29.92 4.53 -25.05
CA ALA A 50 -30.71 4.18 -26.26
C ALA A 50 -30.11 2.96 -26.98
N ARG A 51 -28.78 2.84 -27.09
CA ARG A 51 -28.15 1.69 -27.75
C ARG A 51 -28.22 0.41 -26.91
N VAL A 52 -28.07 0.54 -25.58
CA VAL A 52 -28.20 -0.59 -24.64
C VAL A 52 -29.66 -1.04 -24.52
N GLY A 53 -30.62 -0.16 -24.87
CA GLY A 53 -32.05 -0.43 -24.75
C GLY A 53 -32.56 -0.40 -23.30
N ALA A 54 -31.83 0.22 -22.40
CA ALA A 54 -32.19 0.31 -20.99
C ALA A 54 -31.66 1.61 -20.36
N ALA A 55 -32.46 2.20 -19.44
CA ALA A 55 -31.97 3.28 -18.60
C ALA A 55 -30.91 2.76 -17.65
N LEU A 56 -29.74 3.41 -17.60
CA LEU A 56 -28.63 3.04 -16.74
C LEU A 56 -28.59 3.88 -15.46
N PHE A 57 -29.21 5.08 -15.47
CA PHE A 57 -29.27 5.96 -14.31
C PHE A 57 -30.71 6.26 -13.89
N ILE A 58 -30.91 6.31 -12.59
CA ILE A 58 -32.07 6.92 -11.94
C ILE A 58 -31.69 8.38 -11.67
N ARG A 59 -32.47 9.32 -12.25
CA ARG A 59 -32.24 10.76 -12.09
C ARG A 59 -33.36 11.35 -11.26
N THR A 60 -33.01 11.98 -10.15
CA THR A 60 -33.92 12.84 -9.39
C THR A 60 -33.38 14.26 -9.39
N THR A 61 -34.15 15.21 -8.92
CA THR A 61 -33.69 16.61 -8.77
C THR A 61 -32.55 16.76 -7.74
N ARG A 62 -32.35 15.76 -6.89
CA ARG A 62 -31.38 15.79 -5.78
C ARG A 62 -30.24 14.78 -5.92
N SER A 63 -30.39 13.73 -6.73
CA SER A 63 -29.40 12.64 -6.79
C SER A 63 -29.37 11.94 -8.14
N VAL A 64 -28.21 11.33 -8.43
CA VAL A 64 -27.99 10.42 -9.56
C VAL A 64 -27.57 9.08 -8.97
N GLY A 65 -28.36 8.03 -9.24
CA GLY A 65 -28.10 6.65 -8.84
C GLY A 65 -28.06 5.73 -10.05
N LEU A 66 -27.54 4.52 -9.91
CA LEU A 66 -27.59 3.49 -10.94
C LEU A 66 -28.91 2.72 -10.86
N THR A 67 -29.45 2.34 -12.01
CA THR A 67 -30.47 1.28 -12.11
C THR A 67 -29.83 -0.09 -11.90
N GLU A 68 -30.61 -1.16 -11.77
CA GLU A 68 -30.08 -2.53 -11.77
C GLU A 68 -29.30 -2.83 -13.06
N ALA A 69 -29.84 -2.40 -14.22
CA ALA A 69 -29.16 -2.51 -15.50
C ALA A 69 -27.86 -1.70 -15.51
N GLY A 70 -27.84 -0.49 -14.93
CA GLY A 70 -26.67 0.35 -14.77
C GLY A 70 -25.60 -0.29 -13.89
N ALA A 71 -25.99 -0.91 -12.77
CA ALA A 71 -25.04 -1.61 -11.89
C ALA A 71 -24.42 -2.84 -12.59
N ARG A 72 -25.23 -3.64 -13.28
CA ARG A 72 -24.75 -4.77 -14.09
C ARG A 72 -23.86 -4.32 -15.24
N PHE A 73 -24.20 -3.22 -15.91
CA PHE A 73 -23.38 -2.65 -16.98
C PHE A 73 -22.05 -2.13 -16.42
N LEU A 74 -22.07 -1.41 -15.30
CA LEU A 74 -20.86 -0.90 -14.64
C LEU A 74 -19.87 -2.01 -14.29
N SER A 75 -20.37 -3.12 -13.72
CA SER A 75 -19.51 -4.24 -13.30
C SER A 75 -18.76 -4.89 -14.47
N ARG A 76 -19.29 -4.79 -15.70
CA ARG A 76 -18.67 -5.32 -16.91
C ARG A 76 -17.90 -4.26 -17.70
N ALA A 77 -18.48 -3.07 -17.82
CA ALA A 77 -17.90 -2.00 -18.63
C ALA A 77 -16.63 -1.41 -17.99
N LYS A 78 -16.60 -1.26 -16.66
CA LYS A 78 -15.46 -0.64 -15.97
C LYS A 78 -14.16 -1.43 -16.18
N PRO A 79 -14.08 -2.75 -15.92
CA PRO A 79 -12.86 -3.52 -16.17
C PRO A 79 -12.51 -3.60 -17.67
N ALA A 80 -13.50 -3.75 -18.56
CA ALA A 80 -13.26 -3.80 -20.01
C ALA A 80 -12.71 -2.47 -20.54
N PHE A 81 -13.21 -1.34 -20.06
CA PHE A 81 -12.71 -0.02 -20.44
C PHE A 81 -11.29 0.21 -19.94
N ALA A 82 -10.98 -0.23 -18.71
CA ALA A 82 -9.61 -0.18 -18.18
C ALA A 82 -8.63 -1.01 -19.04
N GLU A 83 -9.05 -2.19 -19.53
CA GLU A 83 -8.25 -3.00 -20.45
C GLU A 83 -8.02 -2.31 -21.81
N LEU A 84 -9.05 -1.64 -22.35
CA LEU A 84 -8.89 -0.87 -23.59
C LEU A 84 -7.94 0.32 -23.44
N VAL A 85 -8.02 1.04 -22.32
CA VAL A 85 -7.10 2.12 -22.00
C VAL A 85 -5.67 1.57 -21.87
N ALA A 86 -5.47 0.48 -21.15
CA ALA A 86 -4.18 -0.18 -21.03
C ALA A 86 -3.62 -0.66 -22.38
N ALA A 87 -4.47 -1.22 -23.25
CA ALA A 87 -4.08 -1.61 -24.60
C ALA A 87 -3.66 -0.40 -25.47
N ALA A 88 -4.37 0.73 -25.35
CA ALA A 88 -4.00 1.96 -26.03
C ALA A 88 -2.68 2.55 -25.52
N GLU A 89 -2.43 2.46 -24.19
CA GLU A 89 -1.15 2.83 -23.58
C GLU A 89 -0.02 1.93 -24.08
N VAL A 90 -0.22 0.61 -24.13
CA VAL A 90 0.75 -0.34 -24.70
C VAL A 90 1.05 -0.03 -26.18
N ALA A 91 0.03 0.32 -26.95
CA ALA A 91 0.19 0.69 -28.37
C ALA A 91 0.96 2.03 -28.54
N ARG A 92 0.73 2.99 -27.64
CA ARG A 92 1.54 4.23 -27.58
C ARG A 92 2.98 3.97 -27.17
N ASP A 93 3.22 2.93 -26.41
CA ASP A 93 4.52 2.55 -25.86
C ASP A 93 5.43 1.78 -26.82
N LEU A 94 5.02 1.51 -28.04
CA LEU A 94 5.99 1.27 -29.11
C LEU A 94 7.00 2.46 -29.22
N GLY A 95 6.76 3.54 -28.49
CA GLY A 95 7.62 4.71 -28.31
C GLY A 95 8.44 4.80 -27.02
N GLN A 96 8.36 3.85 -26.09
CA GLN A 96 9.26 3.64 -24.94
C GLN A 96 9.23 4.69 -23.78
N ARG A 97 8.29 5.61 -23.65
CA ARG A 97 8.28 6.55 -22.52
C ARG A 97 7.15 6.26 -21.52
N PRO A 98 7.46 6.07 -20.22
CA PRO A 98 6.44 5.98 -19.19
C PRO A 98 5.65 7.28 -19.10
N ALA A 99 4.32 7.22 -19.24
CA ALA A 99 3.41 8.37 -19.21
C ALA A 99 2.03 7.99 -18.67
N GLY A 100 1.23 8.99 -18.30
CA GLY A 100 -0.14 8.85 -17.83
C GLY A 100 -0.28 8.61 -16.33
N LEU A 101 -1.51 8.36 -15.85
CA LEU A 101 -1.85 8.25 -14.44
C LEU A 101 -1.51 6.85 -13.90
N LEU A 102 -0.58 6.78 -12.94
CA LEU A 102 -0.23 5.58 -12.16
C LEU A 102 -1.00 5.58 -10.84
N ARG A 103 -1.97 4.67 -10.68
CA ARG A 103 -2.82 4.57 -9.50
C ARG A 103 -2.39 3.42 -8.59
N LEU A 104 -2.02 3.74 -7.36
CA LEU A 104 -1.49 2.79 -6.38
C LEU A 104 -2.38 2.72 -5.13
N SER A 105 -2.80 1.51 -4.73
CA SER A 105 -3.43 1.27 -3.43
C SER A 105 -2.37 0.83 -2.41
N VAL A 106 -2.18 1.62 -1.34
CA VAL A 106 -1.04 1.46 -0.41
C VAL A 106 -1.51 1.55 1.03
N PRO A 107 -1.06 0.67 1.95
CA PRO A 107 -1.33 0.85 3.38
C PRO A 107 -0.71 2.16 3.88
N ARG A 108 -1.44 2.91 4.70
CA ARG A 108 -0.97 4.20 5.26
C ARG A 108 0.43 4.10 5.88
N ALA A 109 0.72 3.01 6.58
CA ALA A 109 2.02 2.79 7.20
C ALA A 109 3.18 2.62 6.21
N VAL A 110 2.90 2.19 4.98
CA VAL A 110 3.93 1.94 3.95
C VAL A 110 4.32 3.24 3.25
N VAL A 111 3.42 4.22 3.16
CA VAL A 111 3.68 5.49 2.49
C VAL A 111 4.93 6.19 3.02
N PRO A 112 5.07 6.48 4.34
CA PRO A 112 6.26 7.18 4.86
C PRO A 112 7.54 6.33 4.79
N ILE A 113 7.42 5.00 4.84
CA ILE A 113 8.58 4.11 4.91
C ILE A 113 9.18 3.84 3.53
N LEU A 114 8.33 3.66 2.52
CA LEU A 114 8.73 3.21 1.19
C LEU A 114 8.56 4.27 0.12
N LEU A 115 7.41 4.95 0.06
CA LEU A 115 7.08 5.84 -1.05
C LEU A 115 7.63 7.25 -0.85
N GLN A 116 7.44 7.83 0.32
CA GLN A 116 7.85 9.21 0.59
C GLN A 116 9.33 9.48 0.29
N PRO A 117 10.29 8.58 0.60
CA PRO A 117 11.70 8.81 0.30
C PRO A 117 12.05 8.80 -1.19
N LEU A 118 11.22 8.14 -2.03
CA LEU A 118 11.53 7.93 -3.44
C LEU A 118 10.62 8.69 -4.42
N ILE A 119 9.47 9.20 -3.94
CA ILE A 119 8.46 9.80 -4.83
C ILE A 119 9.01 11.04 -5.57
N ALA A 120 9.77 11.89 -4.88
CA ALA A 120 10.35 13.08 -5.48
C ALA A 120 11.30 12.73 -6.64
N SER A 121 12.17 11.75 -6.44
CA SER A 121 13.11 11.30 -7.47
C SER A 121 12.42 10.56 -8.62
N PHE A 122 11.31 9.84 -8.32
CA PHE A 122 10.50 9.20 -9.35
C PHE A 122 9.81 10.25 -10.23
N CYS A 123 9.11 11.22 -9.64
CA CYS A 123 8.43 12.28 -10.39
C CYS A 123 9.39 13.13 -11.21
N ALA A 124 10.59 13.42 -10.67
CA ALA A 124 11.62 14.14 -11.41
C ALA A 124 12.14 13.36 -12.62
N ARG A 125 12.26 12.03 -12.50
CA ARG A 125 12.76 11.15 -13.56
C ARG A 125 11.72 10.87 -14.64
N TYR A 126 10.43 10.85 -14.27
CA TYR A 126 9.32 10.51 -15.15
C TYR A 126 8.24 11.60 -15.09
N PRO A 127 8.50 12.80 -15.63
CA PRO A 127 7.61 13.96 -15.51
C PRO A 127 6.28 13.79 -16.23
N GLU A 128 6.18 12.85 -17.16
CA GLU A 128 4.93 12.52 -17.87
C GLU A 128 4.05 11.50 -17.09
N VAL A 129 4.53 10.99 -15.93
CA VAL A 129 3.76 10.10 -15.07
C VAL A 129 3.16 10.88 -13.93
N GLU A 130 1.84 10.93 -13.87
CA GLU A 130 1.10 11.40 -12.69
C GLU A 130 0.90 10.23 -11.72
N VAL A 131 1.21 10.41 -10.44
CA VAL A 131 1.10 9.34 -9.42
C VAL A 131 -0.04 9.64 -8.46
N GLU A 132 -1.04 8.76 -8.45
CA GLU A 132 -2.13 8.77 -7.46
C GLU A 132 -1.89 7.68 -6.41
N ILE A 133 -1.83 8.06 -5.14
CA ILE A 133 -1.66 7.14 -4.02
C ILE A 133 -2.92 7.16 -3.16
N ALA A 134 -3.70 6.08 -3.20
CA ALA A 134 -4.78 5.86 -2.27
C ALA A 134 -4.26 5.16 -1.01
N ALA A 135 -4.10 5.94 0.06
CA ALA A 135 -3.58 5.45 1.34
C ALA A 135 -4.68 4.77 2.15
N SER A 136 -4.91 3.47 1.91
CA SER A 136 -5.91 2.65 2.62
C SER A 136 -5.35 1.26 2.94
N ALA A 137 -5.76 0.71 4.10
CA ALA A 137 -5.47 -0.67 4.47
C ALA A 137 -6.51 -1.67 3.92
N GLU A 138 -7.53 -1.20 3.23
CA GLU A 138 -8.59 -2.05 2.67
C GLU A 138 -8.06 -2.93 1.54
N LEU A 139 -8.45 -4.20 1.58
CA LEU A 139 -8.25 -5.10 0.46
C LEU A 139 -9.34 -4.82 -0.57
N ILE A 140 -8.93 -4.31 -1.70
CA ILE A 140 -9.81 -3.91 -2.80
C ILE A 140 -9.54 -4.77 -4.03
N ASP A 141 -10.54 -4.91 -4.88
CA ASP A 141 -10.33 -5.42 -6.23
C ASP A 141 -9.68 -4.31 -7.08
N LEU A 142 -8.37 -4.47 -7.34
CA LEU A 142 -7.58 -3.50 -8.09
C LEU A 142 -8.18 -3.20 -9.47
N ALA A 143 -8.66 -4.23 -10.17
CA ALA A 143 -9.21 -4.08 -11.50
C ALA A 143 -10.57 -3.37 -11.47
N ALA A 144 -11.46 -3.77 -10.57
CA ALA A 144 -12.77 -3.15 -10.41
C ALA A 144 -12.68 -1.69 -9.97
N GLU A 145 -11.68 -1.36 -9.15
CA GLU A 145 -11.43 0.00 -8.64
C GLU A 145 -10.54 0.85 -9.57
N GLY A 146 -9.95 0.24 -10.62
CA GLY A 146 -9.11 0.94 -11.60
C GLY A 146 -7.72 1.32 -11.07
N TYR A 147 -7.13 0.51 -10.20
CA TYR A 147 -5.74 0.66 -9.75
C TYR A 147 -4.80 -0.15 -10.63
N ASP A 148 -3.63 0.41 -10.94
CA ASP A 148 -2.57 -0.29 -11.67
C ASP A 148 -1.89 -1.35 -10.80
N ALA A 149 -1.70 -1.06 -9.51
CA ALA A 149 -1.09 -1.98 -8.56
C ALA A 149 -1.51 -1.70 -7.12
N GLY A 150 -1.36 -2.70 -6.28
CA GLY A 150 -1.44 -2.58 -4.83
C GLY A 150 -0.09 -2.83 -4.17
N ILE A 151 0.11 -2.28 -2.98
CA ILE A 151 1.26 -2.59 -2.14
C ILE A 151 0.75 -3.17 -0.84
N ARG A 152 1.26 -4.34 -0.42
CA ARG A 152 0.83 -5.04 0.81
C ARG A 152 1.98 -5.86 1.42
N LEU A 153 1.79 -6.31 2.65
CA LEU A 153 2.58 -7.42 3.22
C LEU A 153 2.31 -8.69 2.42
N GLY A 154 3.35 -9.46 2.11
CA GLY A 154 3.25 -10.61 1.20
C GLY A 154 2.22 -11.66 1.59
N GLN A 155 1.92 -11.82 2.88
CA GLN A 155 0.92 -12.76 3.40
C GLN A 155 -0.55 -12.40 3.05
N PHE A 156 -0.80 -11.19 2.52
CA PHE A 156 -2.13 -10.70 2.16
C PHE A 156 -2.36 -10.63 0.64
N ILE A 157 -1.46 -11.21 -0.15
CA ILE A 157 -1.55 -11.21 -1.62
C ILE A 157 -2.17 -12.53 -2.07
N ALA A 158 -3.21 -12.44 -2.89
CA ALA A 158 -3.88 -13.61 -3.45
C ALA A 158 -2.96 -14.37 -4.43
N ALA A 159 -3.16 -15.67 -4.56
CA ALA A 159 -2.28 -16.55 -5.33
C ALA A 159 -2.31 -16.30 -6.85
N ASP A 160 -3.35 -15.67 -7.36
CA ASP A 160 -3.55 -15.34 -8.78
C ASP A 160 -2.91 -13.98 -9.18
N MET A 161 -2.24 -13.32 -8.25
CA MET A 161 -1.58 -12.04 -8.46
C MET A 161 -0.09 -12.20 -8.74
N VAL A 162 0.46 -11.34 -9.58
CA VAL A 162 1.92 -11.19 -9.70
C VAL A 162 2.42 -10.34 -8.54
N ALA A 163 3.39 -10.88 -7.79
CA ALA A 163 3.96 -10.20 -6.63
C ALA A 163 5.43 -9.86 -6.86
N VAL A 164 5.78 -8.59 -6.66
CA VAL A 164 7.15 -8.08 -6.76
C VAL A 164 7.59 -7.60 -5.38
N ARG A 165 8.64 -8.21 -4.82
CA ARG A 165 9.17 -7.81 -3.52
C ARG A 165 9.79 -6.40 -3.59
N LEU A 166 9.36 -5.52 -2.69
CA LEU A 166 9.87 -4.14 -2.58
C LEU A 166 10.82 -3.94 -1.39
N THR A 167 10.64 -4.71 -0.31
CA THR A 167 11.50 -4.62 0.87
C THR A 167 12.02 -6.00 1.28
N ARG A 168 13.11 -6.01 2.06
CA ARG A 168 13.55 -7.20 2.78
C ARG A 168 12.51 -7.61 3.84
N PRO A 169 12.55 -8.86 4.32
CA PRO A 169 11.84 -9.24 5.52
C PRO A 169 12.23 -8.34 6.71
N PHE A 170 11.28 -8.06 7.59
CA PHE A 170 11.50 -7.28 8.81
C PHE A 170 10.71 -7.87 9.97
N ARG A 171 11.05 -7.47 11.20
CA ARG A 171 10.36 -7.96 12.40
C ARG A 171 9.15 -7.09 12.73
N PHE A 172 8.14 -7.70 13.35
CA PHE A 172 7.15 -6.98 14.13
C PHE A 172 7.69 -6.85 15.56
N VAL A 173 8.07 -5.64 15.93
CA VAL A 173 8.65 -5.35 17.24
C VAL A 173 7.58 -4.84 18.20
N ILE A 174 7.75 -5.13 19.50
CA ILE A 174 6.95 -4.52 20.56
C ILE A 174 7.78 -3.39 21.16
N VAL A 175 7.18 -2.20 21.25
CA VAL A 175 7.85 -1.00 21.75
C VAL A 175 6.98 -0.28 22.78
N GLY A 176 7.61 0.38 23.73
CA GLY A 176 7.00 1.27 24.72
C GLY A 176 7.95 2.38 25.10
N SER A 177 7.42 3.48 25.66
CA SER A 177 8.30 4.57 26.13
C SER A 177 9.07 4.17 27.39
N PRO A 178 10.29 4.73 27.60
CA PRO A 178 11.03 4.52 28.84
C PRO A 178 10.22 4.87 30.09
N ALA A 179 9.44 5.95 30.05
CA ALA A 179 8.59 6.38 31.15
C ALA A 179 7.48 5.37 31.50
N TYR A 180 6.87 4.75 30.48
CA TYR A 180 5.88 3.68 30.68
C TYR A 180 6.54 2.45 31.35
N LEU A 181 7.69 2.02 30.81
CA LEU A 181 8.42 0.85 31.31
C LEU A 181 8.93 1.06 32.75
N ALA A 182 9.37 2.27 33.08
CA ALA A 182 9.78 2.61 34.45
C ALA A 182 8.62 2.48 35.45
N ARG A 183 7.39 2.82 35.05
CA ARG A 183 6.22 2.73 35.92
C ARG A 183 5.61 1.32 36.01
N ARG A 184 5.67 0.57 34.93
CA ARG A 184 4.92 -0.70 34.80
C ARG A 184 5.80 -1.93 34.75
N GLY A 185 7.13 -1.75 34.73
CA GLY A 185 8.09 -2.81 34.50
C GLY A 185 8.28 -3.13 33.03
N THR A 186 9.32 -3.89 32.72
CA THR A 186 9.64 -4.37 31.35
C THR A 186 9.16 -5.82 31.23
N PRO A 187 8.32 -6.17 30.25
CA PRO A 187 7.89 -7.55 30.06
C PRO A 187 9.08 -8.39 29.57
N GLU A 188 9.28 -9.56 30.20
CA GLU A 188 10.34 -10.51 29.86
C GLU A 188 9.83 -11.73 29.10
N ARG A 189 8.53 -12.06 29.26
CA ARG A 189 7.85 -13.20 28.62
C ARG A 189 6.54 -12.75 27.95
N PRO A 190 6.09 -13.48 26.92
CA PRO A 190 4.82 -13.15 26.25
C PRO A 190 3.63 -13.00 27.19
N ASP A 191 3.51 -13.82 28.21
CA ASP A 191 2.42 -13.78 29.18
C ASP A 191 2.39 -12.51 30.04
N ASP A 192 3.51 -11.82 30.21
CA ASP A 192 3.58 -10.56 30.94
C ASP A 192 2.76 -9.46 30.26
N LEU A 193 2.53 -9.57 28.93
CA LEU A 193 1.71 -8.64 28.17
C LEU A 193 0.28 -8.51 28.69
N ARG A 194 -0.23 -9.52 29.38
CA ARG A 194 -1.56 -9.50 30.01
C ARG A 194 -1.68 -8.47 31.13
N ARG A 195 -0.53 -8.07 31.72
CA ARG A 195 -0.45 -7.07 32.80
C ARG A 195 -0.11 -5.68 32.28
N HIS A 196 0.14 -5.56 30.96
CA HIS A 196 0.46 -4.29 30.32
C HIS A 196 -0.73 -3.73 29.53
N ALA A 197 -0.80 -2.41 29.46
CA ALA A 197 -1.67 -1.73 28.53
C ALA A 197 -1.10 -1.91 27.10
N CYS A 198 -1.81 -2.64 26.26
CA CYS A 198 -1.40 -2.93 24.88
C CYS A 198 -2.31 -2.18 23.91
N LEU A 199 -1.72 -1.33 23.07
CA LEU A 199 -2.42 -0.52 22.08
C LEU A 199 -2.77 -1.37 20.87
N ARG A 200 -4.04 -1.43 20.48
CA ARG A 200 -4.53 -2.42 19.52
C ARG A 200 -4.86 -1.82 18.16
N MET A 201 -4.46 -2.52 17.12
CA MET A 201 -4.78 -2.17 15.74
C MET A 201 -6.16 -2.71 15.35
N ARG A 202 -7.04 -1.84 14.84
CA ARG A 202 -8.27 -2.26 14.15
C ARG A 202 -7.98 -2.42 12.67
N ARG A 203 -8.24 -3.60 12.14
CA ARG A 203 -8.12 -3.88 10.70
C ARG A 203 -9.30 -3.28 9.92
N SER A 204 -9.15 -3.15 8.60
CA SER A 204 -10.20 -2.65 7.70
C SER A 204 -11.51 -3.45 7.73
N ASN A 205 -11.42 -4.76 8.00
CA ASN A 205 -12.59 -5.62 8.18
C ASN A 205 -13.28 -5.48 9.56
N GLY A 206 -12.88 -4.50 10.37
CA GLY A 206 -13.43 -4.24 11.70
C GLY A 206 -12.84 -5.10 12.82
N ALA A 207 -12.13 -6.19 12.53
CA ALA A 207 -11.53 -7.06 13.53
C ALA A 207 -10.34 -6.40 14.22
N LEU A 208 -10.11 -6.71 15.49
CA LEU A 208 -8.87 -6.35 16.19
C LEU A 208 -7.75 -7.27 15.73
N ALA A 209 -6.58 -6.69 15.47
CA ALA A 209 -5.40 -7.47 15.18
C ALA A 209 -4.92 -8.20 16.45
N HIS A 210 -4.75 -9.50 16.36
CA HIS A 210 -4.09 -10.28 17.41
C HIS A 210 -2.60 -9.94 17.43
N TRP A 211 -2.00 -9.95 18.61
CA TRP A 211 -0.57 -9.85 18.73
C TRP A 211 0.04 -11.24 18.54
N SER A 212 0.76 -11.39 17.44
CA SER A 212 1.52 -12.60 17.14
C SER A 212 2.96 -12.43 17.59
N LEU A 213 3.46 -13.40 18.35
CA LEU A 213 4.85 -13.55 18.72
C LEU A 213 5.38 -14.87 18.17
N ALA A 214 6.68 -15.09 18.24
CA ALA A 214 7.32 -16.34 17.83
C ALA A 214 8.25 -16.82 18.95
N ASP A 215 8.06 -18.05 19.40
CA ASP A 215 9.01 -18.73 20.29
C ASP A 215 9.55 -19.97 19.60
N LYS A 216 10.88 -20.02 19.43
CA LYS A 216 11.57 -21.15 18.76
C LYS A 216 10.93 -21.57 17.43
N GLY A 217 10.45 -20.59 16.66
CA GLY A 217 9.81 -20.81 15.36
C GLY A 217 8.32 -21.18 15.43
N ARG A 218 7.72 -21.28 16.61
CA ARG A 218 6.29 -21.46 16.79
C ARG A 218 5.59 -20.12 16.98
N ALA A 219 4.50 -19.90 16.25
CA ALA A 219 3.66 -18.73 16.44
C ALA A 219 2.90 -18.85 17.78
N ILE A 220 2.91 -17.77 18.56
CA ILE A 220 2.15 -17.62 19.79
C ILE A 220 1.22 -16.43 19.61
N GLU A 221 -0.07 -16.64 19.78
CA GLU A 221 -1.03 -15.55 19.85
C GLU A 221 -1.28 -15.17 21.31
N VAL A 222 -1.12 -13.89 21.61
CA VAL A 222 -1.37 -13.36 22.94
C VAL A 222 -2.60 -12.46 22.91
N ALA A 223 -3.58 -12.81 23.74
CA ALA A 223 -4.73 -11.94 23.98
C ALA A 223 -4.29 -10.74 24.82
N VAL A 224 -4.33 -9.57 24.23
CA VAL A 224 -3.91 -8.32 24.87
C VAL A 224 -5.07 -7.35 25.00
N SER A 225 -5.01 -6.48 26.01
CA SER A 225 -5.99 -5.43 26.25
C SER A 225 -5.30 -4.08 26.51
N GLY A 226 -6.03 -3.00 26.32
CA GLY A 226 -5.49 -1.66 26.58
C GLY A 226 -6.46 -0.56 26.18
N PRO A 227 -6.14 0.69 26.56
CA PRO A 227 -7.09 1.82 26.51
C PRO A 227 -7.23 2.44 25.12
N LEU A 228 -6.31 2.14 24.18
CA LEU A 228 -6.31 2.75 22.83
C LEU A 228 -6.46 1.69 21.75
N ILE A 229 -7.42 1.94 20.86
CA ILE A 229 -7.62 1.21 19.61
C ILE A 229 -7.58 2.25 18.49
N ALA A 230 -6.74 2.02 17.47
CA ALA A 230 -6.69 2.84 16.27
C ALA A 230 -6.54 1.97 15.02
N ASN A 231 -6.77 2.53 13.84
CA ASN A 231 -6.64 1.85 12.56
C ASN A 231 -5.39 2.28 11.77
N ASP A 232 -4.46 2.96 12.43
CA ASP A 232 -3.17 3.38 11.86
C ASP A 232 -2.05 3.34 12.90
N PHE A 233 -0.83 3.09 12.42
CA PHE A 233 0.34 3.02 13.28
C PHE A 233 0.82 4.37 13.84
N PRO A 234 0.75 5.51 13.12
CA PRO A 234 1.11 6.80 13.68
C PRO A 234 0.38 7.11 14.99
N THR A 235 -0.93 6.91 15.05
CA THR A 235 -1.74 7.11 16.27
C THR A 235 -1.32 6.16 17.40
N LEU A 236 -1.09 4.87 17.10
CA LEU A 236 -0.67 3.89 18.11
C LEU A 236 0.74 4.18 18.62
N LEU A 237 1.68 4.53 17.74
CA LEU A 237 3.05 4.89 18.12
C LEU A 237 3.08 6.19 18.93
N GLY A 238 2.28 7.20 18.55
CA GLY A 238 2.10 8.42 19.32
C GLY A 238 1.66 8.10 20.75
N GLY A 239 0.61 7.27 20.91
CA GLY A 239 0.16 6.81 22.23
C GLY A 239 1.24 6.07 23.02
N ALA A 240 2.07 5.24 22.36
CA ALA A 240 3.17 4.56 23.03
C ALA A 240 4.28 5.51 23.46
N ILE A 241 4.61 6.54 22.66
CA ILE A 241 5.58 7.59 22.99
C ILE A 241 5.11 8.38 24.22
N GLU A 242 3.83 8.74 24.27
CA GLU A 242 3.21 9.44 25.40
C GLU A 242 2.98 8.55 26.64
N GLY A 243 3.41 7.29 26.59
CA GLY A 243 3.38 6.38 27.74
C GLY A 243 2.02 5.79 28.06
N VAL A 244 1.12 5.72 27.11
CA VAL A 244 -0.21 5.08 27.26
C VAL A 244 -0.06 3.56 27.39
N GLY A 245 0.91 2.96 26.66
CA GLY A 245 1.11 1.52 26.69
C GLY A 245 2.16 1.02 25.70
N LEU A 246 2.15 -0.30 25.49
CA LEU A 246 2.98 -0.98 24.50
C LEU A 246 2.26 -1.04 23.14
N VAL A 247 3.01 -1.06 22.06
CA VAL A 247 2.47 -1.29 20.70
C VAL A 247 3.32 -2.33 19.96
N GLN A 248 2.67 -3.26 19.26
CA GLN A 248 3.32 -4.12 18.30
C GLN A 248 3.23 -3.46 16.92
N ALA A 249 4.38 -3.18 16.30
CA ALA A 249 4.47 -2.47 15.03
C ALA A 249 5.54 -3.07 14.11
N PRO A 250 5.43 -2.89 12.79
CA PRO A 250 6.53 -3.19 11.87
C PRO A 250 7.79 -2.40 12.27
N GLU A 251 8.93 -3.07 12.33
CA GLU A 251 10.19 -2.44 12.70
C GLU A 251 10.52 -1.15 11.90
N PRO A 252 10.30 -1.09 10.57
CA PRO A 252 10.52 0.14 9.82
C PRO A 252 9.64 1.32 10.27
N VAL A 253 8.45 1.06 10.81
CA VAL A 253 7.55 2.11 11.32
C VAL A 253 8.05 2.70 12.64
N ALA A 254 8.68 1.88 13.49
CA ALA A 254 9.27 2.31 14.76
C ALA A 254 10.71 2.84 14.59
N ALA A 255 11.30 2.75 13.39
CA ALA A 255 12.71 2.97 13.12
C ALA A 255 13.24 4.37 13.50
N ALA A 256 12.40 5.40 13.48
CA ALA A 256 12.79 6.75 13.86
C ALA A 256 12.73 6.98 15.39
N ALA A 257 11.75 6.38 16.06
CA ALA A 257 11.49 6.61 17.49
C ALA A 257 12.44 5.86 18.42
N VAL A 258 12.92 4.68 18.01
CA VAL A 258 13.81 3.87 18.84
C VAL A 258 15.23 4.49 18.98
N PRO A 259 15.94 4.86 17.89
CA PRO A 259 17.24 5.53 18.02
C PRO A 259 17.15 6.89 18.70
N ALA A 260 16.01 7.59 18.58
CA ALA A 260 15.77 8.85 19.27
C ALA A 260 15.51 8.70 20.77
N GLY A 261 15.50 7.48 21.31
CA GLY A 261 15.25 7.20 22.73
C GLY A 261 13.80 7.40 23.18
N LYS A 262 12.88 7.70 22.24
CA LYS A 262 11.45 7.88 22.54
C LYS A 262 10.75 6.56 22.86
N LEU A 263 11.21 5.48 22.23
CA LEU A 263 10.69 4.13 22.41
C LEU A 263 11.83 3.13 22.66
N VAL A 264 11.56 2.12 23.44
CA VAL A 264 12.46 0.99 23.73
C VAL A 264 11.81 -0.29 23.24
N ARG A 265 12.57 -1.17 22.62
CA ARG A 265 12.11 -2.50 22.22
C ARG A 265 12.06 -3.43 23.42
N VAL A 266 11.00 -4.22 23.50
CA VAL A 266 10.84 -5.26 24.51
C VAL A 266 10.50 -6.59 23.82
N LEU A 267 10.73 -7.70 24.48
CA LEU A 267 10.44 -9.06 23.97
C LEU A 267 11.09 -9.33 22.59
N GLU A 268 12.29 -8.78 22.32
CA GLU A 268 12.97 -8.94 21.02
C GLU A 268 13.18 -10.41 20.58
N PRO A 269 13.47 -11.38 21.48
CA PRO A 269 13.59 -12.79 21.11
C PRO A 269 12.30 -13.38 20.53
N PHE A 270 11.15 -12.79 20.88
CA PHE A 270 9.83 -13.25 20.46
C PHE A 270 9.26 -12.47 19.27
N ALA A 271 10.01 -11.55 18.68
CA ALA A 271 9.57 -10.72 17.57
C ALA A 271 9.43 -11.55 16.27
N PRO A 272 8.22 -11.72 15.70
CA PRO A 272 8.01 -12.52 14.52
C PRO A 272 8.54 -11.81 13.27
N MET A 273 8.95 -12.60 12.28
CA MET A 273 9.37 -12.11 10.96
C MET A 273 8.18 -11.96 10.03
N ALA A 274 8.09 -10.82 9.36
CA ALA A 274 7.21 -10.60 8.22
C ALA A 274 7.98 -10.79 6.91
N PRO A 275 7.33 -11.28 5.84
CA PRO A 275 7.98 -11.55 4.55
C PRO A 275 8.45 -10.29 3.83
N GLY A 276 8.12 -9.11 4.33
CA GLY A 276 8.37 -7.82 3.68
C GLY A 276 7.15 -7.29 2.94
N VAL A 277 7.33 -6.13 2.32
CA VAL A 277 6.32 -5.46 1.52
C VAL A 277 6.50 -5.83 0.05
N PHE A 278 5.39 -6.07 -0.63
CA PHE A 278 5.34 -6.42 -2.04
C PHE A 278 4.40 -5.47 -2.77
N LEU A 279 4.75 -5.14 -4.00
CA LEU A 279 3.82 -4.64 -4.99
C LEU A 279 3.17 -5.84 -5.67
N TYR A 280 1.86 -5.77 -5.88
CA TYR A 280 1.11 -6.81 -6.57
C TYR A 280 0.14 -6.20 -7.58
N TYR A 281 -0.10 -6.96 -8.66
CA TYR A 281 -1.04 -6.60 -9.72
C TYR A 281 -1.61 -7.87 -10.35
N PRO A 282 -2.79 -7.81 -11.00
CA PRO A 282 -3.40 -8.97 -11.64
C PRO A 282 -2.52 -9.52 -12.75
N SER A 283 -2.32 -10.85 -12.79
CA SER A 283 -1.50 -11.52 -13.81
C SER A 283 -2.02 -11.34 -15.24
N ARG A 284 -3.32 -11.02 -15.39
CA ARG A 284 -3.99 -10.77 -16.68
C ARG A 284 -3.73 -9.37 -17.24
N HIS A 285 -3.22 -8.45 -16.45
CA HIS A 285 -2.85 -7.11 -16.90
C HIS A 285 -1.43 -7.15 -17.48
N GLN A 286 -1.28 -6.71 -18.71
CA GLN A 286 0.06 -6.45 -19.25
C GLN A 286 0.70 -5.35 -18.41
N MET A 287 1.96 -5.55 -18.02
CA MET A 287 2.72 -4.57 -17.26
C MET A 287 2.88 -3.31 -18.09
N THR A 288 2.22 -2.23 -17.70
CA THR A 288 2.35 -0.93 -18.37
C THR A 288 3.73 -0.34 -18.11
N PRO A 289 4.29 0.47 -19.03
CA PRO A 289 5.60 1.10 -18.86
C PRO A 289 5.70 1.99 -17.62
N LYS A 290 4.65 2.73 -17.28
CA LYS A 290 4.59 3.53 -16.06
C LYS A 290 4.74 2.66 -14.79
N LEU A 291 4.07 1.50 -14.76
CA LEU A 291 4.18 0.54 -13.66
C LEU A 291 5.56 -0.12 -13.62
N ARG A 292 6.10 -0.52 -14.78
CA ARG A 292 7.46 -1.06 -14.87
C ARG A 292 8.48 -0.06 -14.39
N ALA A 293 8.42 1.19 -14.86
CA ALA A 293 9.30 2.26 -14.46
C ALA A 293 9.26 2.50 -12.94
N PHE A 294 8.05 2.45 -12.34
CA PHE A 294 7.88 2.56 -10.91
C PHE A 294 8.54 1.40 -10.15
N ILE A 295 8.28 0.16 -10.57
CA ILE A 295 8.89 -1.04 -9.97
C ILE A 295 10.42 -0.98 -10.02
N ASP A 296 10.98 -0.64 -11.19
CA ASP A 296 12.42 -0.57 -11.39
C ASP A 296 13.05 0.55 -10.55
N HIS A 297 12.35 1.69 -10.44
CA HIS A 297 12.79 2.81 -9.60
C HIS A 297 12.82 2.43 -8.11
N VAL A 298 11.77 1.78 -7.61
CA VAL A 298 11.71 1.29 -6.21
C VAL A 298 12.80 0.27 -5.93
N LYS A 299 13.02 -0.70 -6.83
CA LYS A 299 14.09 -1.71 -6.69
C LYS A 299 15.48 -1.07 -6.65
N ALA A 300 15.74 -0.12 -7.52
CA ALA A 300 17.01 0.60 -7.56
C ALA A 300 17.27 1.38 -6.26
N HIS A 301 16.23 2.03 -5.73
CA HIS A 301 16.31 2.78 -4.47
C HIS A 301 16.53 1.85 -3.26
N ALA A 302 15.80 0.74 -3.18
CA ALA A 302 15.99 -0.27 -2.15
C ALA A 302 17.41 -0.86 -2.17
N GLY A 303 17.94 -1.18 -3.36
CA GLY A 303 19.31 -1.66 -3.53
C GLY A 303 20.39 -0.64 -3.12
N ALA A 304 20.15 0.65 -3.34
CA ALA A 304 21.07 1.72 -2.89
C ALA A 304 21.07 1.87 -1.37
N ALA A 305 19.90 1.84 -0.73
CA ALA A 305 19.76 1.90 0.73
C ALA A 305 20.44 0.70 1.42
N ASP A 306 20.31 -0.49 0.83
CA ASP A 306 20.97 -1.71 1.34
C ASP A 306 22.49 -1.62 1.28
N LYS A 307 23.06 -1.12 0.17
CA LYS A 307 24.49 -0.89 0.02
C LYS A 307 25.01 0.14 1.03
N ALA A 308 24.26 1.21 1.26
CA ALA A 308 24.61 2.24 2.24
C ALA A 308 24.62 1.67 3.68
N ARG A 309 23.63 0.85 4.05
CA ARG A 309 23.58 0.18 5.36
C ARG A 309 24.72 -0.82 5.53
N ALA A 310 25.01 -1.64 4.52
CA ALA A 310 26.11 -2.60 4.57
C ALA A 310 27.46 -1.91 4.80
N ARG A 311 27.71 -0.77 4.13
CA ARG A 311 28.91 0.06 4.34
C ARG A 311 28.96 0.67 5.74
N ALA A 312 27.84 1.14 6.28
CA ALA A 312 27.76 1.68 7.63
C ALA A 312 28.02 0.61 8.69
N ASP A 313 27.50 -0.61 8.51
CA ASP A 313 27.74 -1.75 9.41
C ASP A 313 29.19 -2.23 9.35
N GLU A 314 29.80 -2.24 8.18
CA GLU A 314 31.22 -2.55 8.02
C GLU A 314 32.11 -1.50 8.69
N ALA A 315 31.77 -0.22 8.53
CA ALA A 315 32.47 0.87 9.20
C ALA A 315 32.37 0.79 10.74
N ARG A 316 31.22 0.35 11.27
CA ARG A 316 31.03 0.13 12.72
C ARG A 316 31.80 -1.09 13.26
N ARG A 317 32.06 -2.10 12.44
CA ARG A 317 32.79 -3.32 12.81
C ARG A 317 34.31 -3.10 12.84
N ARG A 318 34.87 -2.24 12.00
CA ARG A 318 36.31 -1.95 11.89
C ARG A 318 36.94 -1.43 13.18
N PRO A 319 36.39 -0.48 13.95
CA PRO A 319 37.06 0.00 15.18
C PRO A 319 37.07 -1.02 16.31
N ARG A 320 36.14 -1.99 16.38
CA ARG A 320 36.15 -3.04 17.42
C ARG A 320 37.21 -4.12 17.18
N ALA A 321 37.59 -4.40 15.94
CA ALA A 321 38.65 -5.34 15.61
C ALA A 321 40.04 -4.77 15.98
N ALA A 322 40.28 -3.48 15.69
CA ALA A 322 41.55 -2.81 16.02
C ALA A 322 41.78 -2.69 17.54
N ALA A 323 40.70 -2.46 18.31
CA ALA A 323 40.80 -2.40 19.79
C ALA A 323 41.10 -3.77 20.43
N ARG A 324 40.57 -4.87 19.87
CA ARG A 324 40.85 -6.24 20.33
C ARG A 324 42.31 -6.63 20.06
N THR A 325 42.86 -6.25 18.91
CA THR A 325 44.23 -6.58 18.52
C THR A 325 45.25 -5.83 19.39
N ARG A 326 44.99 -4.56 19.74
CA ARG A 326 45.84 -3.80 20.68
C ARG A 326 45.82 -4.39 22.08
N ARG A 327 44.67 -4.76 22.63
CA ARG A 327 44.55 -5.35 23.97
C ARG A 327 45.20 -6.74 24.07
N SER A 328 45.20 -7.52 22.96
CA SER A 328 45.90 -8.82 22.90
C SER A 328 47.42 -8.69 22.75
N ALA A 329 47.90 -7.57 22.17
CA ALA A 329 49.33 -7.29 22.08
C ALA A 329 49.93 -6.82 23.44
N GLU A 330 49.20 -5.98 24.17
CA GLU A 330 49.59 -5.49 25.50
C GLU A 330 49.61 -6.61 26.56
N LEU A 331 48.72 -7.61 26.46
CA LEU A 331 48.70 -8.79 27.35
C LEU A 331 49.80 -9.83 27.04
N ARG A 332 50.54 -9.70 25.95
CA ARG A 332 51.67 -10.57 25.61
C ARG A 332 53.01 -9.95 25.94
N GLN A 333 53.06 -8.69 26.35
CA GLN A 333 54.28 -7.97 26.75
C GLN A 333 54.38 -7.72 28.26
N ALA A 334 53.37 -8.12 29.05
CA ALA A 334 53.38 -8.19 30.50
C ALA A 334 53.53 -9.64 30.97
#